data_113519f4683230a4bf4973f25a3131a1
#
_entry.id   113519f4683230a4bf4973f25a3131a1
#
_cell.length_a   1.000
_cell.length_b   1.000
_cell.length_c   1.000
_cell.angle_alpha   90.00
_cell.angle_beta   90.00
_cell.angle_gamma   90.00
#
_symmetry.space_group_name_H-M   'P 1'
#
loop_
_entity.id
_entity.type
_entity.pdbx_description
1 polymer ?
#
loop_
_entity_poly.entity_id
_entity_poly.type
_entity_poly.pdbx_seq_one_letter_code
_entity_poly.pdbx_strand_id
1 'polypeptide(L)'
;TFTDEHLHRVASFGLDLLIVPYGWAAEHSEWPGHSDELHKLVCRVAQTVGCPVVGCNLVGQMTHGPWAGRSFGGSSIVADADGRVLAVAKDRDVDVVVVDVPLGKGA
;
A
#
# COMPACT_ATOMS: atom_id res chain seq x y z
N THR A 1 -2.25 12.92 0.61
CA THR A 1 -2.85 11.88 1.42
C THR A 1 -1.88 11.30 2.44
N PHE A 2 -0.67 10.95 2.00
CA PHE A 2 0.35 10.45 2.92
C PHE A 2 1.34 11.56 3.32
N THR A 3 0.82 12.70 3.74
CA THR A 3 1.65 13.77 4.28
C THR A 3 2.08 13.41 5.70
N ASP A 4 3.23 13.93 6.13
CA ASP A 4 3.73 13.68 7.47
C ASP A 4 2.73 14.11 8.55
N GLU A 5 2.03 15.20 8.31
CA GLU A 5 1.01 15.70 9.24
C GLU A 5 -0.12 14.68 9.42
N HIS A 6 -0.64 14.13 8.31
CA HIS A 6 -1.69 13.11 8.36
C HIS A 6 -1.20 11.84 9.04
N LEU A 7 0.03 11.42 8.76
CA LEU A 7 0.61 10.22 9.37
C LEU A 7 0.77 10.38 10.87
N HIS A 8 1.20 11.55 11.34
CA HIS A 8 1.31 11.81 12.76
C HIS A 8 -0.06 11.80 13.44
N ARG A 9 -1.08 12.33 12.78
CA ARG A 9 -2.44 12.30 13.29
C ARG A 9 -2.95 10.85 13.40
N VAL A 10 -2.73 10.04 12.38
CA VAL A 10 -3.12 8.63 12.39
C VAL A 10 -2.36 7.88 13.50
N ALA A 11 -1.07 8.16 13.64
CA ALA A 11 -0.25 7.55 14.70
C ALA A 11 -0.79 7.83 16.11
N SER A 12 -1.40 9.00 16.31
CA SER A 12 -1.93 9.39 17.60
C SER A 12 -3.12 8.56 18.06
N PHE A 13 -3.76 7.81 17.14
CA PHE A 13 -4.88 6.94 17.51
C PHE A 13 -4.46 5.62 18.18
N GLY A 14 -3.18 5.29 18.17
CA GLY A 14 -2.71 4.05 18.79
C GLY A 14 -3.24 2.78 18.12
N LEU A 15 -3.21 2.74 16.80
CA LEU A 15 -3.78 1.64 16.02
C LEU A 15 -2.97 0.36 16.15
N ASP A 16 -3.65 -0.77 16.12
CA ASP A 16 -3.03 -2.09 16.03
C ASP A 16 -2.79 -2.52 14.59
N LEU A 17 -3.57 -1.99 13.66
CA LEU A 17 -3.49 -2.30 12.24
C LEU A 17 -4.08 -1.13 11.45
N LEU A 18 -3.45 -0.78 10.35
CA LEU A 18 -3.96 0.25 9.43
C LEU A 18 -4.19 -0.39 8.07
N ILE A 19 -5.41 -0.25 7.56
CA ILE A 19 -5.77 -0.72 6.22
C ILE A 19 -6.01 0.50 5.34
N VAL A 20 -5.27 0.59 4.25
CA VAL A 20 -5.34 1.73 3.32
C VAL A 20 -5.71 1.22 1.94
N PRO A 21 -6.96 1.32 1.54
CA PRO A 21 -7.35 1.06 0.15
C PRO A 21 -7.06 2.29 -0.70
N TYR A 22 -6.51 2.07 -1.89
CA TYR A 22 -6.21 3.17 -2.81
C TYR A 22 -6.28 2.71 -4.26
N GLY A 23 -6.34 3.68 -5.18
CA GLY A 23 -6.30 3.43 -6.59
C GLY A 23 -5.13 4.21 -7.19
N TRP A 24 -3.99 3.59 -7.30
CA TRP A 24 -2.80 4.19 -7.91
C TRP A 24 -2.62 3.62 -9.30
N ALA A 25 -2.70 4.48 -10.30
CA ALA A 25 -2.63 4.12 -11.70
C ALA A 25 -1.52 4.89 -12.41
N ALA A 26 -0.95 4.25 -13.43
CA ALA A 26 0.08 4.84 -14.28
C ALA A 26 0.06 4.16 -15.65
N GLU A 27 0.90 4.63 -16.58
CA GLU A 27 1.09 3.93 -17.84
C GLU A 27 1.54 2.49 -17.54
N HIS A 28 1.02 1.53 -18.28
CA HIS A 28 1.28 0.12 -18.02
C HIS A 28 2.78 -0.21 -17.95
N SER A 29 3.56 0.41 -18.85
CA SER A 29 5.00 0.18 -18.93
C SER A 29 5.80 0.77 -17.77
N GLU A 30 5.22 1.68 -16.99
CA GLU A 30 5.88 2.33 -15.86
C GLU A 30 5.77 1.55 -14.55
N TRP A 31 4.92 0.53 -14.51
CA TRP A 31 4.55 -0.12 -13.27
C TRP A 31 5.68 -0.82 -12.52
N PRO A 32 6.68 -1.43 -13.15
CA PRO A 32 7.77 -1.98 -12.31
C PRO A 32 8.41 -0.95 -11.39
N GLY A 33 8.66 0.27 -11.88
CA GLY A 33 9.19 1.36 -11.05
C GLY A 33 8.20 1.91 -10.06
N HIS A 34 6.95 2.07 -10.46
CA HIS A 34 5.89 2.56 -9.59
C HIS A 34 5.56 1.59 -8.46
N SER A 35 5.68 0.28 -8.70
CA SER A 35 5.50 -0.72 -7.64
C SER A 35 6.55 -0.55 -6.56
N ASP A 36 7.79 -0.32 -6.93
CA ASP A 36 8.87 -0.09 -5.97
C ASP A 36 8.62 1.16 -5.13
N GLU A 37 8.19 2.25 -5.76
CA GLU A 37 7.85 3.49 -5.06
C GLU A 37 6.69 3.29 -4.09
N LEU A 38 5.67 2.57 -4.51
CA LEU A 38 4.50 2.25 -3.69
C LEU A 38 4.91 1.44 -2.46
N HIS A 39 5.74 0.43 -2.65
CA HIS A 39 6.20 -0.41 -1.55
C HIS A 39 7.01 0.39 -0.54
N LYS A 40 7.89 1.27 -1.00
CA LYS A 40 8.65 2.16 -0.11
C LYS A 40 7.74 3.08 0.69
N LEU A 41 6.71 3.60 0.05
CA LEU A 41 5.75 4.49 0.71
C LEU A 41 4.98 3.76 1.80
N VAL A 42 4.48 2.57 1.53
CA VAL A 42 3.73 1.78 2.51
C VAL A 42 4.63 1.39 3.70
N CYS A 43 5.87 0.99 3.44
CA CYS A 43 6.82 0.68 4.50
C CYS A 43 7.12 1.90 5.37
N ARG A 44 7.27 3.07 4.76
CA ARG A 44 7.46 4.33 5.48
C ARG A 44 6.24 4.67 6.34
N VAL A 45 5.05 4.47 5.82
CA VAL A 45 3.81 4.69 6.58
C VAL A 45 3.78 3.78 7.81
N ALA A 46 4.11 2.51 7.66
CA ALA A 46 4.14 1.56 8.77
C ALA A 46 5.12 1.99 9.86
N GLN A 47 6.32 2.41 9.48
CA GLN A 47 7.33 2.88 10.42
C GLN A 47 6.86 4.15 11.15
N THR A 48 6.25 5.07 10.44
CA THR A 48 5.80 6.34 11.00
C THR A 48 4.62 6.16 11.95
N VAL A 49 3.65 5.35 11.55
CA VAL A 49 2.44 5.09 12.36
C VAL A 49 2.73 4.11 13.50
N GLY A 50 3.71 3.23 13.34
CA GLY A 50 4.11 2.29 14.38
C GLY A 50 3.21 1.07 14.48
N CYS A 51 2.52 0.71 13.41
CA CYS A 51 1.69 -0.50 13.37
C CYS A 51 1.77 -1.13 11.98
N PRO A 52 1.36 -2.41 11.83
CA PRO A 52 1.30 -3.03 10.52
C PRO A 52 0.33 -2.29 9.60
N VAL A 53 0.66 -2.23 8.32
CA VAL A 53 -0.14 -1.55 7.28
C VAL A 53 -0.45 -2.52 6.16
N VAL A 54 -1.72 -2.58 5.78
CA VAL A 54 -2.19 -3.30 4.61
C VAL A 54 -2.54 -2.27 3.55
N GLY A 55 -1.74 -2.20 2.49
CA GLY A 55 -2.00 -1.33 1.35
C GLY A 55 -2.68 -2.11 0.23
N CYS A 56 -3.92 -1.79 -0.06
CA CYS A 56 -4.73 -2.47 -1.07
C CYS A 56 -4.89 -1.60 -2.30
N ASN A 57 -4.31 -2.01 -3.43
CA ASN A 57 -4.42 -1.29 -4.68
C ASN A 57 -5.36 -2.01 -5.64
N LEU A 58 -6.00 -1.23 -6.50
CA LEU A 58 -6.85 -1.75 -7.56
C LEU A 58 -5.99 -2.38 -8.67
N VAL A 59 -6.63 -3.24 -9.45
CA VAL A 59 -6.06 -3.78 -10.71
C VAL A 59 -7.02 -3.43 -11.85
N GLY A 60 -6.54 -3.54 -13.08
CA GLY A 60 -7.33 -3.28 -14.27
C GLY A 60 -6.96 -1.98 -14.94
N GLN A 61 -7.61 -1.70 -16.05
CA GLN A 61 -7.35 -0.52 -16.85
C GLN A 61 -8.46 0.51 -16.68
N MET A 62 -8.10 1.77 -16.59
CA MET A 62 -9.06 2.85 -16.56
C MET A 62 -9.68 3.03 -17.94
N THR A 63 -11.00 3.03 -17.99
CA THR A 63 -11.75 3.13 -19.26
C THR A 63 -12.41 4.50 -19.47
N HIS A 64 -12.48 5.32 -18.43
CA HIS A 64 -13.18 6.61 -18.45
C HIS A 64 -12.35 7.70 -17.80
N GLY A 65 -12.67 8.94 -18.15
CA GLY A 65 -12.07 10.12 -17.55
C GLY A 65 -10.72 10.50 -18.17
N PRO A 66 -10.06 11.52 -17.61
CA PRO A 66 -8.80 12.05 -18.18
C PRO A 66 -7.64 11.06 -18.10
N TRP A 67 -7.74 10.03 -17.27
CA TRP A 67 -6.70 9.02 -17.08
C TRP A 67 -6.97 7.72 -17.83
N ALA A 68 -7.96 7.73 -18.75
CA ALA A 68 -8.30 6.54 -19.53
C ALA A 68 -7.06 5.97 -20.24
N GLY A 69 -6.94 4.65 -20.25
CA GLY A 69 -5.77 3.95 -20.80
C GLY A 69 -4.69 3.63 -19.78
N ARG A 70 -4.69 4.26 -18.62
CA ARG A 70 -3.75 3.92 -17.55
C ARG A 70 -4.20 2.69 -16.80
N SER A 71 -3.24 1.96 -16.25
CA SER A 71 -3.50 0.75 -15.47
C SER A 71 -3.33 1.00 -13.99
N PHE A 72 -4.26 0.47 -13.19
CA PHE A 72 -4.04 0.33 -11.76
C PHE A 72 -2.98 -0.76 -11.54
N GLY A 73 -2.07 -0.51 -10.63
CA GLY A 73 -0.87 -1.33 -10.53
C GLY A 73 -1.01 -2.64 -9.76
N GLY A 74 -2.08 -2.83 -9.02
CA GLY A 74 -2.10 -3.97 -8.11
C GLY A 74 -0.97 -3.87 -7.12
N SER A 75 -0.15 -4.92 -7.01
CA SER A 75 1.00 -4.95 -6.11
C SER A 75 0.65 -4.57 -4.67
N SER A 76 -0.54 -4.94 -4.21
CA SER A 76 -0.94 -4.70 -2.83
C SER A 76 0.11 -5.27 -1.89
N ILE A 77 0.34 -4.62 -0.76
CA ILE A 77 1.47 -4.94 0.11
C ILE A 77 1.04 -4.91 1.56
N VAL A 78 1.63 -5.82 2.34
CA VAL A 78 1.48 -5.83 3.78
C VAL A 78 2.86 -5.60 4.40
N ALA A 79 2.97 -4.61 5.26
CA ALA A 79 4.21 -4.31 5.98
C ALA A 79 3.97 -4.40 7.49
N ASP A 80 4.98 -4.86 8.24
CA ASP A 80 4.90 -4.86 9.69
C ASP A 80 5.25 -3.47 10.27
N ALA A 81 5.13 -3.35 11.59
CA ALA A 81 5.37 -2.07 12.27
C ALA A 81 6.80 -1.53 12.12
N ASP A 82 7.75 -2.38 11.78
CA ASP A 82 9.14 -1.99 11.53
C ASP A 82 9.38 -1.58 10.08
N GLY A 83 8.36 -1.66 9.24
CA GLY A 83 8.47 -1.37 7.81
C GLY A 83 8.99 -2.53 6.98
N ARG A 84 8.95 -3.75 7.52
CA ARG A 84 9.37 -4.95 6.80
C ARG A 84 8.21 -5.50 5.98
N VAL A 85 8.45 -5.85 4.73
CA VAL A 85 7.44 -6.42 3.84
C VAL A 85 7.13 -7.85 4.26
N LEU A 86 5.86 -8.13 4.53
CA LEU A 86 5.38 -9.47 4.89
C LEU A 86 4.80 -10.21 3.70
N ALA A 87 4.15 -9.51 2.79
CA ALA A 87 3.55 -10.10 1.60
C ALA A 87 3.33 -9.05 0.53
N VAL A 88 3.36 -9.48 -0.74
CA VAL A 88 3.09 -8.62 -1.90
C VAL A 88 2.21 -9.40 -2.86
N ALA A 89 1.14 -8.77 -3.33
CA ALA A 89 0.27 -9.35 -4.37
C ALA A 89 0.87 -9.12 -5.77
N LYS A 90 0.30 -9.79 -6.75
CA LYS A 90 0.79 -9.71 -8.13
C LYS A 90 0.73 -8.28 -8.66
N ASP A 91 1.72 -7.95 -9.49
CA ASP A 91 1.79 -6.69 -10.20
C ASP A 91 0.76 -6.72 -11.35
N ARG A 92 -0.12 -5.73 -11.35
CA ARG A 92 -1.13 -5.48 -12.41
C ARG A 92 -2.08 -6.65 -12.70
N ASP A 93 -2.24 -7.55 -11.76
CA ASP A 93 -3.10 -8.73 -11.93
C ASP A 93 -3.90 -9.02 -10.67
N VAL A 94 -5.00 -9.74 -10.84
CA VAL A 94 -5.84 -10.16 -9.72
C VAL A 94 -5.09 -11.17 -8.87
N ASP A 95 -5.13 -10.99 -7.56
CA ASP A 95 -4.49 -11.90 -6.62
C ASP A 95 -5.22 -11.92 -5.29
N VAL A 96 -5.08 -13.01 -4.58
CA VAL A 96 -5.53 -13.15 -3.19
C VAL A 96 -4.34 -13.61 -2.38
N VAL A 97 -3.97 -12.82 -1.38
CA VAL A 97 -2.82 -13.11 -0.52
C VAL A 97 -3.31 -13.31 0.91
N VAL A 98 -2.85 -14.36 1.54
CA VAL A 98 -3.13 -14.63 2.95
C VAL A 98 -1.80 -14.63 3.70
N VAL A 99 -1.73 -13.85 4.76
CA VAL A 99 -0.51 -13.70 5.55
C VAL A 99 -0.86 -13.46 7.01
N ASP A 100 -0.05 -14.02 7.90
CA ASP A 100 -0.17 -13.75 9.32
C ASP A 100 0.52 -12.42 9.65
N VAL A 101 -0.19 -11.54 10.33
CA VAL A 101 0.30 -10.21 10.68
C VAL A 101 0.33 -10.06 12.20
N PRO A 102 1.51 -9.84 12.80
CA PRO A 102 1.57 -9.54 14.23
C PRO A 102 0.94 -8.18 14.49
N LEU A 103 -0.08 -8.14 15.34
CA LEU A 103 -0.78 -6.90 15.66
C LEU A 103 -0.05 -6.11 16.73
N GLY A 104 -0.29 -4.80 16.70
CA GLY A 104 0.26 -3.88 17.66
C GLY A 104 1.66 -3.40 17.28
N LYS A 105 2.30 -2.76 18.25
CA LYS A 105 3.60 -2.07 18.04
C LYS A 105 4.75 -3.00 18.38
N GLY A 106 5.04 -3.95 17.52
CA GLY A 106 6.21 -4.81 17.68
C GLY A 106 6.21 -5.59 19.00
N ALA A 107 5.06 -6.02 19.41
CA ALA A 107 4.92 -6.77 20.65
C ALA A 107 5.68 -8.09 20.62
#